data_7d1a034d5515e3ab46ce632bfa048f47
#
_entry.id   7d1a034d5515e3ab46ce632bfa048f47
#
_cell.length_a   1.000
_cell.length_b   1.000
_cell.length_c   1.000
_cell.angle_alpha   90.00
_cell.angle_beta   90.00
_cell.angle_gamma   90.00
#
_symmetry.space_group_name_H-M   'P 1'
#
loop_
_entity.id
_entity.type
_entity.pdbx_description
1 polymer ?
#
loop_
_entity_poly.entity_id
_entity_poly.type
_entity_poly.pdbx_seq_one_letter_code
_entity_poly.pdbx_strand_id
1 'polypeptide(L)'
;RQFTWAMHHRTLEIAPAISAQLQLGQAQALLDLGGGPATYALAFLAKNPRLRATVCDRAAALEVAKEIAITHPAGRRLSYLPLDFSEEPIPSLYDVIWYSNVLHIYSPKENQAIFRRAHAALKPGGRFIIQDAFLHDREGVQPVEASLFADSMLLFTEQGNTYTVSDTAMWLKQAG
;
A
#
# COMPACT_ATOMS: atom_id res chain seq x y z
N ARG A 1 -4.70 -14.52 9.09
CA ARG A 1 -5.44 -15.13 7.97
C ARG A 1 -6.85 -14.54 7.83
N GLN A 2 -7.71 -14.61 8.86
CA GLN A 2 -9.08 -14.06 8.80
C GLN A 2 -9.10 -12.56 8.48
N PHE A 3 -8.23 -11.80 9.13
CA PHE A 3 -8.07 -10.36 8.85
C PHE A 3 -7.71 -10.09 7.37
N THR A 4 -6.77 -10.85 6.80
CA THR A 4 -6.35 -10.67 5.40
C THR A 4 -7.50 -10.94 4.43
N TRP A 5 -8.31 -11.99 4.69
CA TRP A 5 -9.53 -12.25 3.92
C TRP A 5 -10.56 -11.13 4.07
N ALA A 6 -10.75 -10.58 5.28
CA ALA A 6 -11.65 -9.45 5.49
C ALA A 6 -11.20 -8.22 4.68
N MET A 7 -9.90 -7.96 4.62
CA MET A 7 -9.34 -6.87 3.79
C MET A 7 -9.57 -7.12 2.30
N HIS A 8 -9.45 -8.37 1.83
CA HIS A 8 -9.80 -8.72 0.46
C HIS A 8 -11.25 -8.35 0.14
N HIS A 9 -12.19 -8.83 0.92
CA HIS A 9 -13.61 -8.57 0.70
C HIS A 9 -13.95 -7.07 0.76
N ARG A 10 -13.36 -6.34 1.69
CA ARG A 10 -13.55 -4.89 1.83
C ARG A 10 -13.09 -4.12 0.59
N THR A 11 -12.05 -4.57 -0.08
CA THR A 11 -11.41 -3.84 -1.19
C THR A 11 -11.83 -4.33 -2.58
N LEU A 12 -12.57 -5.44 -2.68
CA LEU A 12 -12.98 -6.04 -3.96
C LEU A 12 -13.70 -5.08 -4.90
N GLU A 13 -14.60 -4.25 -4.37
CA GLU A 13 -15.38 -3.30 -5.17
C GLU A 13 -14.60 -2.01 -5.46
N ILE A 14 -13.70 -1.63 -4.54
CA ILE A 14 -12.96 -0.37 -4.60
C ILE A 14 -11.74 -0.48 -5.52
N ALA A 15 -11.02 -1.60 -5.50
CA ALA A 15 -9.77 -1.76 -6.22
C ALA A 15 -9.91 -1.62 -7.75
N PRO A 16 -10.95 -2.15 -8.43
CA PRO A 16 -11.17 -1.91 -9.85
C PRO A 16 -11.41 -0.43 -10.16
N ALA A 17 -12.19 0.29 -9.34
CA ALA A 17 -12.48 1.71 -9.53
C ALA A 17 -11.20 2.55 -9.40
N ILE A 18 -10.37 2.30 -8.39
CA ILE A 18 -9.08 2.96 -8.22
C ILE A 18 -8.14 2.65 -9.39
N SER A 19 -8.04 1.38 -9.79
CA SER A 19 -7.20 1.00 -10.92
C SER A 19 -7.65 1.64 -12.24
N ALA A 20 -8.94 1.95 -12.36
CA ALA A 20 -9.49 2.65 -13.53
C ALA A 20 -9.06 4.13 -13.58
N GLN A 21 -8.92 4.77 -12.45
CA GLN A 21 -8.53 6.18 -12.34
C GLN A 21 -7.02 6.38 -12.43
N LEU A 22 -6.23 5.42 -11.94
CA LEU A 22 -4.77 5.51 -11.94
C LEU A 22 -4.21 5.10 -13.31
N GLN A 23 -3.66 6.09 -14.00
CA GLN A 23 -2.93 5.85 -15.25
C GLN A 23 -1.48 5.47 -14.91
N LEU A 24 -1.15 4.19 -15.04
CA LEU A 24 0.20 3.69 -14.77
C LEU A 24 1.17 3.89 -15.94
N GLY A 25 0.68 4.40 -17.09
CA GLY A 25 1.50 4.73 -18.24
C GLY A 25 2.24 3.51 -18.80
N GLN A 26 3.55 3.61 -18.91
CA GLN A 26 4.43 2.55 -19.40
C GLN A 26 5.06 1.72 -18.26
N ALA A 27 4.55 1.82 -17.04
CA ALA A 27 5.05 1.05 -15.90
C ALA A 27 5.03 -0.46 -16.20
N GLN A 28 6.12 -1.14 -15.90
CA GLN A 28 6.29 -2.58 -16.07
C GLN A 28 6.45 -3.31 -14.74
N ALA A 29 6.93 -2.62 -13.71
CA ALA A 29 7.16 -3.18 -12.38
C ALA A 29 6.42 -2.35 -11.31
N LEU A 30 5.49 -2.99 -10.61
CA LEU A 30 4.77 -2.41 -9.47
C LEU A 30 5.10 -3.18 -8.20
N LEU A 31 5.34 -2.45 -7.12
CA LEU A 31 5.37 -2.99 -5.77
C LEU A 31 4.08 -2.60 -5.04
N ASP A 32 3.37 -3.59 -4.52
CA ASP A 32 2.25 -3.42 -3.59
C ASP A 32 2.80 -3.61 -2.17
N LEU A 33 3.17 -2.49 -1.53
CA LEU A 33 3.89 -2.45 -0.27
C LEU A 33 2.90 -2.51 0.89
N GLY A 34 2.92 -3.60 1.65
CA GLY A 34 1.89 -3.92 2.63
C GLY A 34 0.59 -4.40 1.98
N GLY A 35 0.70 -5.03 0.80
CA GLY A 35 -0.43 -5.33 -0.07
C GLY A 35 -1.35 -6.46 0.42
N GLY A 36 -1.03 -7.11 1.54
CA GLY A 36 -1.89 -8.11 2.19
C GLY A 36 -2.43 -9.17 1.23
N PRO A 37 -3.72 -9.12 0.89
CA PRO A 37 -4.37 -10.10 -0.01
C PRO A 37 -4.08 -9.88 -1.49
N ALA A 38 -3.28 -8.88 -1.88
CA ALA A 38 -2.97 -8.53 -3.26
C ALA A 38 -4.15 -8.01 -4.10
N THR A 39 -5.24 -7.60 -3.50
CA THR A 39 -6.46 -7.21 -4.25
C THR A 39 -6.18 -6.04 -5.19
N TYR A 40 -5.47 -5.01 -4.72
CA TYR A 40 -5.08 -3.88 -5.57
C TYR A 40 -4.09 -4.28 -6.66
N ALA A 41 -3.05 -5.06 -6.32
CA ALA A 41 -2.09 -5.54 -7.31
C ALA A 41 -2.78 -6.31 -8.44
N LEU A 42 -3.73 -7.20 -8.12
CA LEU A 42 -4.49 -7.96 -9.09
C LEU A 42 -5.37 -7.09 -9.97
N ALA A 43 -6.01 -6.05 -9.40
CA ALA A 43 -6.79 -5.09 -10.17
C ALA A 43 -5.91 -4.27 -11.13
N PHE A 44 -4.73 -3.82 -10.70
CA PHE A 44 -3.77 -3.15 -11.58
C PHE A 44 -3.27 -4.07 -12.69
N LEU A 45 -2.96 -5.33 -12.37
CA LEU A 45 -2.53 -6.32 -13.35
C LEU A 45 -3.61 -6.63 -14.38
N ALA A 46 -4.87 -6.71 -13.98
CA ALA A 46 -5.99 -6.97 -14.89
C ALA A 46 -6.11 -5.88 -15.96
N LYS A 47 -5.91 -4.62 -15.57
CA LYS A 47 -6.02 -3.47 -16.47
C LYS A 47 -4.77 -3.23 -17.32
N ASN A 48 -3.59 -3.65 -16.86
CA ASN A 48 -2.31 -3.36 -17.49
C ASN A 48 -1.61 -4.67 -17.92
N PRO A 49 -1.79 -5.14 -19.18
CA PRO A 49 -1.29 -6.45 -19.62
C PRO A 49 0.23 -6.61 -19.55
N ARG A 50 1.00 -5.52 -19.67
CA ARG A 50 2.48 -5.54 -19.61
C ARG A 50 3.04 -5.42 -18.19
N LEU A 51 2.19 -5.07 -17.21
CA LEU A 51 2.61 -4.89 -15.83
C LEU A 51 2.90 -6.23 -15.17
N ARG A 52 3.94 -6.27 -14.37
CA ARG A 52 4.22 -7.28 -13.35
C ARG A 52 4.12 -6.62 -11.98
N ALA A 53 3.60 -7.32 -11.00
CA ALA A 53 3.50 -6.81 -9.64
C ALA A 53 4.20 -7.73 -8.65
N THR A 54 4.78 -7.14 -7.63
CA THR A 54 5.29 -7.84 -6.44
C THR A 54 4.46 -7.37 -5.26
N VAL A 55 3.89 -8.29 -4.50
CA VAL A 55 3.27 -7.99 -3.21
C VAL A 55 4.28 -8.23 -2.12
N CYS A 56 4.53 -7.20 -1.34
CA CYS A 56 5.40 -7.24 -0.18
C CYS A 56 4.56 -7.19 1.09
N ASP A 57 4.66 -8.20 1.92
CA ASP A 57 3.98 -8.28 3.22
C ASP A 57 4.60 -9.39 4.07
N ARG A 58 4.11 -9.57 5.29
CA ARG A 58 4.46 -10.70 6.14
C ARG A 58 4.03 -12.02 5.51
N ALA A 59 4.83 -13.09 5.68
CA ALA A 59 4.61 -14.39 5.06
C ALA A 59 3.18 -14.92 5.24
N ALA A 60 2.59 -14.75 6.43
CA ALA A 60 1.22 -15.21 6.72
C ALA A 60 0.13 -14.49 5.89
N ALA A 61 0.33 -13.23 5.53
CA ALA A 61 -0.57 -12.48 4.66
C ALA A 61 -0.43 -12.95 3.21
N LEU A 62 0.81 -13.19 2.78
CA LEU A 62 1.11 -13.65 1.42
C LEU A 62 0.54 -15.04 1.10
N GLU A 63 0.32 -15.91 2.09
CA GLU A 63 -0.38 -17.19 1.85
C GLU A 63 -1.81 -16.95 1.36
N VAL A 64 -2.53 -15.97 1.92
CA VAL A 64 -3.86 -15.61 1.44
C VAL A 64 -3.79 -14.99 0.04
N ALA A 65 -2.80 -14.13 -0.21
CA ALA A 65 -2.58 -13.56 -1.54
C ALA A 65 -2.37 -14.65 -2.61
N LYS A 66 -1.62 -15.69 -2.30
CA LYS A 66 -1.40 -16.85 -3.20
C LYS A 66 -2.70 -17.58 -3.50
N GLU A 67 -3.52 -17.84 -2.48
CA GLU A 67 -4.82 -18.52 -2.66
C GLU A 67 -5.74 -17.72 -3.60
N ILE A 68 -5.81 -16.39 -3.41
CA ILE A 68 -6.61 -15.51 -4.27
C ILE A 68 -6.06 -15.47 -5.69
N ALA A 69 -4.74 -15.35 -5.85
CA ALA A 69 -4.10 -15.24 -7.15
C ALA A 69 -4.24 -16.50 -8.02
N ILE A 70 -4.35 -17.69 -7.43
CA ILE A 70 -4.54 -18.96 -8.16
C ILE A 70 -5.79 -18.90 -9.06
N THR A 71 -6.87 -18.31 -8.58
CA THR A 71 -8.14 -18.21 -9.32
C THR A 71 -8.24 -16.97 -10.19
N HIS A 72 -7.31 -16.02 -10.06
CA HIS A 72 -7.37 -14.76 -10.80
C HIS A 72 -6.62 -14.84 -12.14
N PRO A 73 -7.20 -14.41 -13.27
CA PRO A 73 -6.57 -14.52 -14.60
C PRO A 73 -5.20 -13.86 -14.70
N ALA A 74 -4.97 -12.77 -13.96
CA ALA A 74 -3.69 -12.05 -13.93
C ALA A 74 -2.70 -12.58 -12.89
N GLY A 75 -3.06 -13.57 -12.08
CA GLY A 75 -2.27 -14.06 -10.94
C GLY A 75 -0.88 -14.57 -11.31
N ARG A 76 -0.69 -15.07 -12.54
CA ARG A 76 0.63 -15.51 -13.04
C ARG A 76 1.66 -14.38 -13.17
N ARG A 77 1.23 -13.12 -13.12
CA ARG A 77 2.10 -11.93 -13.19
C ARG A 77 2.37 -11.31 -11.82
N LEU A 78 1.91 -11.97 -10.75
CA LEU A 78 2.12 -11.59 -9.37
C LEU A 78 3.30 -12.38 -8.79
N SER A 79 4.19 -11.68 -8.11
CA SER A 79 5.30 -12.22 -7.31
C SER A 79 5.08 -11.87 -5.84
N TYR A 80 5.72 -12.59 -4.94
CA TYR A 80 5.56 -12.44 -3.50
C TYR A 80 6.90 -12.17 -2.84
N LEU A 81 6.96 -11.17 -1.99
CA LEU A 81 8.14 -10.77 -1.24
C LEU A 81 7.80 -10.78 0.25
N PRO A 82 8.13 -11.85 0.97
CA PRO A 82 8.01 -11.88 2.42
C PRO A 82 9.12 -11.01 3.02
N LEU A 83 8.75 -9.84 3.54
CA LEU A 83 9.70 -8.86 4.06
C LEU A 83 9.04 -8.02 5.15
N ASP A 84 9.77 -7.70 6.20
CA ASP A 84 9.41 -6.60 7.10
C ASP A 84 9.98 -5.28 6.57
N PHE A 85 9.23 -4.62 5.71
CA PHE A 85 9.64 -3.37 5.07
C PHE A 85 9.75 -2.19 6.07
N SER A 86 9.28 -2.34 7.30
CA SER A 86 9.49 -1.35 8.35
C SER A 86 10.93 -1.34 8.85
N GLU A 87 11.64 -2.46 8.70
CA GLU A 87 13.00 -2.65 9.18
C GLU A 87 14.01 -2.91 8.05
N GLU A 88 13.61 -3.66 7.04
CA GLU A 88 14.49 -4.19 6.01
C GLU A 88 14.48 -3.35 4.71
N PRO A 89 15.60 -3.27 3.98
CA PRO A 89 15.65 -2.61 2.68
C PRO A 89 14.82 -3.39 1.66
N ILE A 90 14.10 -2.67 0.80
CA ILE A 90 13.31 -3.27 -0.28
C ILE A 90 14.26 -3.64 -1.41
N PRO A 91 14.37 -4.92 -1.78
CA PRO A 91 15.21 -5.36 -2.90
C PRO A 91 14.54 -4.99 -4.23
N SER A 92 15.33 -4.72 -5.26
CA SER A 92 14.87 -4.40 -6.61
C SER A 92 14.37 -2.96 -6.79
N LEU A 93 14.14 -2.59 -8.06
CA LEU A 93 13.66 -1.27 -8.43
C LEU A 93 12.31 -1.37 -9.16
N TYR A 94 11.40 -0.46 -8.83
CA TYR A 94 10.02 -0.43 -9.32
C TYR A 94 9.71 0.88 -10.04
N ASP A 95 8.85 0.82 -11.03
CA ASP A 95 8.30 2.00 -11.71
C ASP A 95 7.22 2.67 -10.86
N VAL A 96 6.49 1.86 -10.09
CA VAL A 96 5.42 2.31 -9.19
C VAL A 96 5.47 1.53 -7.89
N ILE A 97 5.38 2.24 -6.77
CA ILE A 97 5.11 1.65 -5.45
C ILE A 97 3.71 2.10 -5.04
N TRP A 98 2.86 1.15 -4.73
CA TRP A 98 1.52 1.33 -4.18
C TRP A 98 1.53 1.05 -2.68
N TYR A 99 1.08 1.99 -1.87
CA TYR A 99 1.07 1.92 -0.40
C TYR A 99 -0.32 2.28 0.09
N SER A 100 -1.13 1.27 0.40
CA SER A 100 -2.55 1.46 0.64
C SER A 100 -3.01 0.84 1.95
N ASN A 101 -3.68 1.62 2.78
CA ASN A 101 -4.19 1.21 4.10
C ASN A 101 -3.08 0.68 5.02
N VAL A 102 -1.93 1.31 4.99
CA VAL A 102 -0.74 0.93 5.78
C VAL A 102 -0.19 2.12 6.56
N LEU A 103 -0.28 3.34 5.99
CA LEU A 103 0.23 4.57 6.60
C LEU A 103 -0.24 4.73 8.05
N HIS A 104 -1.50 4.44 8.30
CA HIS A 104 -2.15 4.57 9.60
C HIS A 104 -1.67 3.58 10.67
N ILE A 105 -0.92 2.53 10.30
CA ILE A 105 -0.41 1.51 11.24
C ILE A 105 0.83 2.00 11.98
N TYR A 106 1.61 2.86 11.35
CA TYR A 106 2.94 3.28 11.79
C TYR A 106 2.97 4.72 12.30
N SER A 107 3.86 5.00 13.25
CA SER A 107 4.14 6.36 13.72
C SER A 107 4.73 7.24 12.60
N PRO A 108 4.76 8.58 12.77
CA PRO A 108 5.40 9.49 11.82
C PRO A 108 6.86 9.14 11.54
N LYS A 109 7.61 8.74 12.57
CA LYS A 109 9.03 8.38 12.47
C LYS A 109 9.23 7.11 11.64
N GLU A 110 8.40 6.10 11.86
CA GLU A 110 8.44 4.84 11.11
C GLU A 110 8.02 5.07 9.66
N ASN A 111 6.95 5.81 9.42
CA ASN A 111 6.54 6.17 8.06
C ASN A 111 7.64 6.89 7.28
N GLN A 112 8.34 7.84 7.89
CA GLN A 112 9.49 8.50 7.26
C GLN A 112 10.63 7.51 6.93
N ALA A 113 10.88 6.51 7.77
CA ALA A 113 11.86 5.47 7.50
C ALA A 113 11.41 4.57 6.33
N ILE A 114 10.14 4.17 6.31
CA ILE A 114 9.53 3.39 5.22
C ILE A 114 9.61 4.19 3.90
N PHE A 115 9.30 5.49 3.92
CA PHE A 115 9.35 6.33 2.72
C PHE A 115 10.77 6.43 2.14
N ARG A 116 11.81 6.54 2.99
CA ARG A 116 13.21 6.50 2.51
C ARG A 116 13.55 5.16 1.85
N ARG A 117 13.09 4.03 2.41
CA ARG A 117 13.29 2.70 1.81
C ARG A 117 12.51 2.57 0.50
N ALA A 118 11.28 3.07 0.46
CA ALA A 118 10.48 3.09 -0.76
C ALA A 118 11.12 3.96 -1.85
N HIS A 119 11.61 5.16 -1.50
CA HIS A 119 12.33 6.01 -2.44
C HIS A 119 13.58 5.30 -3.02
N ALA A 120 14.38 4.65 -2.17
CA ALA A 120 15.55 3.88 -2.62
C ALA A 120 15.19 2.70 -3.56
N ALA A 121 13.96 2.21 -3.50
CA ALA A 121 13.44 1.13 -4.35
C ALA A 121 12.69 1.65 -5.60
N LEU A 122 12.62 2.96 -5.81
CA LEU A 122 12.06 3.54 -7.02
C LEU A 122 13.12 3.69 -8.11
N LYS A 123 12.74 3.39 -9.35
CA LYS A 123 13.52 3.79 -10.52
C LYS A 123 13.50 5.32 -10.68
N PRO A 124 14.49 5.91 -11.36
CA PRO A 124 14.42 7.31 -11.73
C PRO A 124 13.11 7.65 -12.46
N GLY A 125 12.38 8.66 -11.97
CA GLY A 125 11.04 9.01 -12.48
C GLY A 125 9.91 8.07 -12.05
N GLY A 126 10.18 7.11 -11.18
CA GLY A 126 9.16 6.24 -10.58
C GLY A 126 8.21 7.00 -9.66
N ARG A 127 7.07 6.42 -9.36
CA ARG A 127 6.02 7.04 -8.54
C ARG A 127 5.73 6.26 -7.28
N PHE A 128 5.70 6.94 -6.14
CA PHE A 128 5.16 6.41 -4.89
C PHE A 128 3.74 6.94 -4.69
N ILE A 129 2.77 6.05 -4.64
CA ILE A 129 1.35 6.38 -4.56
C ILE A 129 0.80 5.86 -3.24
N ILE A 130 0.23 6.76 -2.45
CA ILE A 130 -0.33 6.45 -1.14
C ILE A 130 -1.85 6.62 -1.19
N GLN A 131 -2.57 5.64 -0.67
CA GLN A 131 -4.01 5.69 -0.44
C GLN A 131 -4.30 5.30 1.00
N ASP A 132 -4.92 6.19 1.75
CA ASP A 132 -5.26 5.94 3.15
C ASP A 132 -6.43 6.84 3.61
N ALA A 133 -6.84 6.69 4.86
CA ALA A 133 -7.75 7.60 5.52
C ALA A 133 -7.00 8.86 5.95
N PHE A 134 -7.13 9.95 5.18
CA PHE A 134 -6.48 11.22 5.46
C PHE A 134 -7.39 12.19 6.20
N LEU A 135 -6.80 12.92 7.15
CA LEU A 135 -7.42 14.11 7.74
C LEU A 135 -7.24 15.32 6.81
N HIS A 136 -8.22 16.22 6.80
CA HIS A 136 -8.17 17.45 6.03
C HIS A 136 -7.45 18.57 6.80
N ASP A 137 -7.51 18.52 8.13
CA ASP A 137 -6.93 19.53 9.02
C ASP A 137 -6.03 18.88 10.09
N ARG A 138 -5.18 19.70 10.71
CA ARG A 138 -4.30 19.27 11.80
C ARG A 138 -5.00 19.18 13.16
N GLU A 139 -6.22 19.69 13.26
CA GLU A 139 -7.03 19.61 14.46
C GLU A 139 -7.58 18.19 14.67
N GLY A 140 -7.59 17.39 13.61
CA GLY A 140 -7.94 15.96 13.66
C GLY A 140 -9.44 15.72 13.74
N VAL A 141 -10.27 16.66 13.28
CA VAL A 141 -11.74 16.57 13.37
C VAL A 141 -12.43 16.30 12.02
N GLN A 142 -11.75 16.51 10.90
CA GLN A 142 -12.32 16.34 9.56
C GLN A 142 -11.44 15.49 8.63
N PRO A 143 -12.04 14.61 7.82
CA PRO A 143 -13.45 14.16 7.93
C PRO A 143 -13.68 13.33 9.18
N VAL A 144 -14.89 13.32 9.69
CA VAL A 144 -15.26 12.62 10.94
C VAL A 144 -14.89 11.14 10.89
N GLU A 145 -15.04 10.49 9.75
CA GLU A 145 -14.70 9.07 9.56
C GLU A 145 -13.21 8.82 9.78
N ALA A 146 -12.33 9.70 9.28
CA ALA A 146 -10.88 9.59 9.48
C ALA A 146 -10.49 9.89 10.94
N SER A 147 -11.19 10.82 11.60
CA SER A 147 -11.00 11.10 13.02
C SER A 147 -11.40 9.89 13.88
N LEU A 148 -12.56 9.32 13.68
CA LEU A 148 -13.01 8.10 14.38
C LEU A 148 -12.10 6.89 14.06
N PHE A 149 -11.54 6.84 12.87
CA PHE A 149 -10.57 5.80 12.51
C PHE A 149 -9.25 5.95 13.31
N ALA A 150 -8.84 7.18 13.63
CA ALA A 150 -7.70 7.41 14.52
C ALA A 150 -7.91 6.80 15.91
N ASP A 151 -9.10 6.94 16.48
CA ASP A 151 -9.45 6.31 17.77
C ASP A 151 -9.36 4.78 17.68
N SER A 152 -9.77 4.21 16.56
CA SER A 152 -9.62 2.77 16.32
C SER A 152 -8.14 2.37 16.26
N MET A 153 -7.27 3.20 15.66
CA MET A 153 -5.84 2.91 15.59
C MET A 153 -5.19 2.92 16.98
N LEU A 154 -5.61 3.80 17.88
CA LEU A 154 -5.15 3.80 19.27
C LEU A 154 -5.52 2.52 20.02
N LEU A 155 -6.61 1.86 19.65
CA LEU A 155 -7.06 0.62 20.29
C LEU A 155 -6.42 -0.65 19.71
N PHE A 156 -6.08 -0.65 18.44
CA PHE A 156 -5.70 -1.86 17.70
C PHE A 156 -4.26 -1.87 17.19
N THR A 157 -3.51 -0.78 17.36
CA THR A 157 -2.10 -0.67 16.95
C THR A 157 -1.25 -0.11 18.12
N GLU A 158 0.05 -0.27 18.04
CA GLU A 158 0.96 0.26 19.07
C GLU A 158 1.16 1.77 18.94
N GLN A 159 1.21 2.30 17.72
CA GLN A 159 1.56 3.69 17.43
C GLN A 159 0.80 4.29 16.26
N GLY A 160 -0.22 3.57 15.77
CA GLY A 160 -0.97 4.00 14.59
C GLY A 160 -1.85 5.23 14.86
N ASN A 161 -2.09 5.99 13.78
CA ASN A 161 -2.93 7.18 13.80
C ASN A 161 -3.38 7.50 12.36
N THR A 162 -4.26 8.47 12.20
CA THR A 162 -4.53 9.10 10.90
C THR A 162 -3.74 10.39 10.76
N TYR A 163 -3.36 10.72 9.53
CA TYR A 163 -2.47 11.83 9.22
C TYR A 163 -3.07 12.73 8.16
N THR A 164 -2.61 13.97 8.09
CA THR A 164 -3.02 14.88 7.03
C THR A 164 -2.25 14.62 5.74
N VAL A 165 -2.83 15.01 4.61
CA VAL A 165 -2.12 14.99 3.32
C VAL A 165 -0.88 15.88 3.37
N SER A 166 -0.96 17.06 4.05
CA SER A 166 0.15 17.98 4.15
C SER A 166 1.33 17.42 4.96
N ASP A 167 1.07 16.74 6.08
CA ASP A 167 2.12 16.12 6.88
C ASP A 167 2.78 14.97 6.11
N THR A 168 1.97 14.13 5.46
CA THR A 168 2.46 13.03 4.63
C THR A 168 3.31 13.54 3.45
N ALA A 169 2.86 14.59 2.76
CA ALA A 169 3.61 15.21 1.67
C ALA A 169 4.95 15.81 2.16
N MET A 170 4.97 16.39 3.36
CA MET A 170 6.21 16.88 3.97
C MET A 170 7.19 15.72 4.24
N TRP A 171 6.72 14.60 4.77
CA TRP A 171 7.57 13.41 5.01
C TRP A 171 8.11 12.80 3.72
N LEU A 172 7.28 12.75 2.66
CA LEU A 172 7.71 12.30 1.34
C LEU A 172 8.84 13.18 0.79
N LYS A 173 8.68 14.52 0.89
CA LYS A 173 9.71 15.47 0.46
C LYS A 173 11.02 15.33 1.24
N GLN A 174 10.96 14.95 2.51
CA GLN A 174 12.14 14.70 3.35
C GLN A 174 12.82 13.35 3.01
N ALA A 175 12.09 12.43 2.41
CA ALA A 175 12.62 11.13 2.01
C ALA A 175 13.33 11.13 0.66
N GLY A 176 13.13 12.14 -0.18
CA GLY A 176 13.74 12.37 -1.50
C GLY A 176 12.68 12.79 -2.52
#